data_e36d0396e4580cccc6c700d8fe89c55e
#
_entry.id   e36d0396e4580cccc6c700d8fe89c55e
#
_cell.length_a   1.000
_cell.length_b   1.000
_cell.length_c   1.000
_cell.angle_alpha   90.00
_cell.angle_beta   90.00
_cell.angle_gamma   90.00
#
_symmetry.space_group_name_H-M   'P 1'
#
loop_
_entity.id
_entity.type
_entity.pdbx_description
1 polymer ?
#
loop_
_entity_poly.entity_id
_entity_poly.type
_entity_poly.pdbx_seq_one_letter_code
_entity_poly.pdbx_strand_id
1 'polypeptide(L)'
;LIEKIIGFNAHAVVKTYDQAISKKRIKSKELNDLSNKLLFSNSGEGVLINKGYTKGLLLRGYSRNKFEKLDIVKNQNFHGNRKLNSKFISIGKELSFNFDIKIGDKVLIMSPSGIQTIIGNLPKQETYIVDSIFDSGLSDFDQNIAFINIKDLENLFDLDKSKRFLEIYLKDPKKIDFAKKKLKEIFNQEYIYTWSDLNKSLFSALKVERNVMFIILTLIIIVAAFNIISGLTILVKNKTREIA
;
A
#
# COMPACT_ATOMS: atom_id res chain seq x y z
N LEU A 1 -10.56 -4.86 -5.41
CA LEU A 1 -9.44 -4.89 -4.46
C LEU A 1 -8.24 -4.09 -5.00
N ILE A 2 -7.72 -4.40 -6.20
CA ILE A 2 -6.54 -3.74 -6.80
C ILE A 2 -6.76 -2.23 -6.91
N GLU A 3 -7.90 -1.75 -7.40
CA GLU A 3 -8.20 -0.32 -7.53
C GLU A 3 -8.20 0.40 -6.18
N LYS A 4 -8.67 -0.24 -5.10
CA LYS A 4 -8.61 0.33 -3.75
C LYS A 4 -7.17 0.41 -3.23
N ILE A 5 -6.35 -0.63 -3.43
CA ILE A 5 -4.94 -0.64 -3.02
C ILE A 5 -4.16 0.46 -3.75
N ILE A 6 -4.37 0.62 -5.05
CA ILE A 6 -3.75 1.66 -5.88
C ILE A 6 -4.23 3.06 -5.47
N GLY A 7 -5.51 3.21 -5.09
CA GLY A 7 -6.11 4.51 -4.76
C GLY A 7 -5.51 5.17 -3.51
N PHE A 8 -5.07 4.40 -2.52
CA PHE A 8 -4.61 4.94 -1.23
C PHE A 8 -3.10 4.85 -1.01
N ASN A 9 -2.41 3.95 -1.71
CA ASN A 9 -0.97 3.79 -1.57
C ASN A 9 -0.21 4.49 -2.69
N ALA A 10 1.04 4.85 -2.40
CA ALA A 10 1.95 5.33 -3.42
C ALA A 10 2.17 4.25 -4.51
N HIS A 11 2.19 4.67 -5.77
CA HIS A 11 2.36 3.73 -6.89
C HIS A 11 3.81 3.26 -7.01
N ALA A 12 4.75 4.11 -6.64
CA ALA A 12 6.16 3.75 -6.50
C ALA A 12 6.77 4.47 -5.29
N VAL A 13 7.74 3.83 -4.68
CA VAL A 13 8.51 4.35 -3.54
C VAL A 13 9.98 4.28 -3.87
N VAL A 14 10.67 5.40 -3.76
CA VAL A 14 12.12 5.49 -3.91
C VAL A 14 12.75 5.55 -2.52
N LYS A 15 13.67 4.64 -2.23
CA LYS A 15 14.42 4.55 -0.98
C LYS A 15 15.90 4.76 -1.25
N THR A 16 16.56 5.46 -0.33
CA THR A 16 18.03 5.63 -0.33
C THR A 16 18.63 4.96 0.89
N TYR A 17 19.88 4.53 0.81
CA TYR A 17 20.59 3.94 1.94
C TYR A 17 21.28 5.01 2.80
N ASP A 18 22.09 5.88 2.20
CA ASP A 18 23.02 6.73 2.94
C ASP A 18 22.87 8.22 2.64
N GLN A 19 22.15 8.61 1.61
CA GLN A 19 22.07 10.00 1.18
C GLN A 19 20.63 10.45 0.93
N ALA A 20 20.35 11.72 1.20
CA ALA A 20 19.06 12.31 0.86
C ALA A 20 18.85 12.35 -0.66
N ILE A 21 17.63 12.06 -1.11
CA ILE A 21 17.27 12.14 -2.52
C ILE A 21 17.53 13.54 -3.06
N SER A 22 18.28 13.63 -4.15
CA SER A 22 18.68 14.90 -4.74
C SER A 22 17.48 15.75 -5.18
N LYS A 23 17.43 16.99 -4.71
CA LYS A 23 16.38 17.96 -5.08
C LYS A 23 16.31 18.22 -6.59
N LYS A 24 17.45 18.12 -7.31
CA LYS A 24 17.52 18.31 -8.77
C LYS A 24 16.74 17.20 -9.50
N ARG A 25 16.86 15.95 -9.06
CA ARG A 25 16.14 14.79 -9.63
C ARG A 25 14.63 14.88 -9.37
N ILE A 26 14.23 15.34 -8.19
CA ILE A 26 12.81 15.52 -7.83
C ILE A 26 12.13 16.60 -8.70
N LYS A 27 12.86 17.60 -9.14
CA LYS A 27 12.36 18.68 -10.00
C LYS A 27 12.54 18.39 -11.49
N SER A 28 12.97 17.20 -11.89
CA SER A 28 13.12 16.85 -13.29
C SER A 28 11.77 16.92 -14.02
N LYS A 29 11.79 17.39 -15.26
CA LYS A 29 10.60 17.47 -16.11
C LYS A 29 9.99 16.10 -16.33
N GLU A 30 10.83 15.10 -16.54
CA GLU A 30 10.43 13.70 -16.74
C GLU A 30 9.62 13.13 -15.55
N LEU A 31 10.05 13.42 -14.32
CA LEU A 31 9.33 12.99 -13.12
C LEU A 31 7.98 13.72 -12.98
N ASN A 32 7.94 15.01 -13.28
CA ASN A 32 6.70 15.79 -13.24
C ASN A 32 5.70 15.35 -14.32
N ASP A 33 6.19 14.91 -15.49
CA ASP A 33 5.34 14.39 -16.56
C ASP A 33 4.72 13.03 -16.18
N LEU A 34 5.44 12.21 -15.43
CA LEU A 34 4.99 10.89 -14.97
C LEU A 34 4.08 10.95 -13.73
N SER A 35 4.34 11.89 -12.82
CA SER A 35 3.71 11.93 -11.51
C SER A 35 2.63 13.00 -11.41
N ASN A 36 1.59 12.68 -10.66
CA ASN A 36 0.55 13.62 -10.23
C ASN A 36 0.92 14.27 -8.88
N LYS A 37 1.57 13.50 -8.01
CA LYS A 37 1.86 13.90 -6.64
C LYS A 37 3.16 13.24 -6.16
N LEU A 38 4.00 14.01 -5.47
CA LEU A 38 5.23 13.57 -4.83
C LEU A 38 5.18 13.91 -3.34
N LEU A 39 5.37 12.91 -2.49
CA LEU A 39 5.35 13.09 -1.05
C LEU A 39 6.60 12.48 -0.43
N PHE A 40 7.18 13.16 0.57
CA PHE A 40 8.16 12.55 1.45
C PHE A 40 7.45 11.95 2.66
N SER A 41 7.79 10.71 2.95
CA SER A 41 7.29 9.96 4.10
C SER A 41 8.42 9.20 4.78
N ASN A 42 8.12 8.66 5.93
CA ASN A 42 8.91 7.66 6.61
C ASN A 42 7.96 6.68 7.28
N SER A 43 8.44 5.50 7.67
CA SER A 43 7.60 4.50 8.34
C SER A 43 8.40 3.72 9.38
N GLY A 44 7.69 3.23 10.40
CA GLY A 44 8.26 2.37 11.43
C GLY A 44 7.18 1.46 12.00
N GLU A 45 7.59 0.26 12.40
CA GLU A 45 6.70 -0.69 13.06
C GLU A 45 6.72 -0.43 14.56
N GLY A 46 5.55 -0.14 15.13
CA GLY A 46 5.36 0.15 16.54
C GLY A 46 4.22 -0.66 17.14
N VAL A 47 4.07 -0.54 18.43
CA VAL A 47 2.97 -1.18 19.17
C VAL A 47 2.10 -0.10 19.79
N LEU A 48 0.82 -0.12 19.43
CA LEU A 48 -0.20 0.67 20.12
C LEU A 48 -0.62 -0.05 21.40
N ILE A 49 -0.68 0.71 22.47
CA ILE A 49 -1.13 0.23 23.79
C ILE A 49 -2.29 1.12 24.24
N ASN A 50 -3.43 0.50 24.51
CA ASN A 50 -4.63 1.18 25.01
C ASN A 50 -5.38 0.30 25.99
N LYS A 51 -5.65 0.77 27.20
CA LYS A 51 -6.46 0.05 28.24
C LYS A 51 -6.04 -1.41 28.45
N GLY A 52 -4.74 -1.71 28.40
CA GLY A 52 -4.22 -3.07 28.57
C GLY A 52 -4.19 -3.94 27.30
N TYR A 53 -4.75 -3.48 26.21
CA TYR A 53 -4.65 -4.13 24.90
C TYR A 53 -3.44 -3.61 24.13
N THR A 54 -2.83 -4.51 23.35
CA THR A 54 -1.67 -4.19 22.51
C THR A 54 -1.92 -4.63 21.08
N LYS A 55 -1.47 -3.80 20.11
CA LYS A 55 -1.57 -4.09 18.69
C LYS A 55 -0.36 -3.58 17.93
N GLY A 56 0.28 -4.46 17.16
CA GLY A 56 1.31 -4.04 16.22
C GLY A 56 0.74 -3.19 15.09
N LEU A 57 1.36 -2.06 14.80
CA LEU A 57 0.95 -1.12 13.76
C LEU A 57 2.13 -0.70 12.89
N LEU A 58 1.90 -0.53 11.61
CA LEU A 58 2.77 0.23 10.73
C LEU A 58 2.42 1.72 10.84
N LEU A 59 3.31 2.49 11.45
CA LEU A 59 3.18 3.93 11.54
C LEU A 59 3.76 4.58 10.29
N ARG A 60 3.00 5.45 9.66
CA ARG A 60 3.45 6.22 8.48
C ARG A 60 3.49 7.70 8.85
N GLY A 61 4.65 8.32 8.62
CA GLY A 61 4.89 9.72 8.95
C GLY A 61 4.79 10.64 7.74
N TYR A 62 3.98 11.69 7.87
CA TYR A 62 3.89 12.74 6.87
C TYR A 62 4.04 14.12 7.53
N SER A 63 4.52 15.10 6.76
CA SER A 63 4.49 16.48 7.24
C SER A 63 3.04 17.01 7.27
N ARG A 64 2.76 17.94 8.20
CA ARG A 64 1.45 18.52 8.47
C ARG A 64 0.64 18.84 7.20
N ASN A 65 1.24 19.57 6.25
CA ASN A 65 0.56 20.06 5.05
C ASN A 65 0.62 19.05 3.87
N LYS A 66 1.28 17.90 4.05
CA LYS A 66 1.34 16.86 3.03
C LYS A 66 0.36 15.73 3.30
N PHE A 67 -0.03 15.54 4.56
CA PHE A 67 -1.02 14.56 4.96
C PHE A 67 -2.38 14.81 4.30
N GLU A 68 -2.86 16.05 4.25
CA GLU A 68 -4.11 16.43 3.58
C GLU A 68 -4.15 16.14 2.07
N LYS A 69 -2.96 15.89 1.46
CA LYS A 69 -2.86 15.54 0.04
C LYS A 69 -3.06 14.05 -0.24
N LEU A 70 -3.11 13.22 0.80
CA LEU A 70 -3.42 11.81 0.66
C LEU A 70 -4.88 11.62 0.27
N ASP A 71 -5.13 10.70 -0.66
CA ASP A 71 -6.49 10.48 -1.17
C ASP A 71 -7.41 9.87 -0.10
N ILE A 72 -6.83 9.11 0.84
CA ILE A 72 -7.54 8.61 2.02
C ILE A 72 -8.05 9.73 2.93
N VAL A 73 -7.33 10.85 3.03
CA VAL A 73 -7.71 12.02 3.84
C VAL A 73 -8.76 12.87 3.14
N LYS A 74 -8.78 12.84 1.80
CA LYS A 74 -9.79 13.54 0.99
C LYS A 74 -11.12 12.80 0.92
N ASN A 75 -11.13 11.54 1.32
CA ASN A 75 -12.33 10.71 1.30
C ASN A 75 -13.42 11.30 2.18
N GLN A 76 -14.68 11.08 1.79
CA GLN A 76 -15.87 11.51 2.54
C GLN A 76 -15.99 10.80 3.91
N ASN A 77 -15.45 9.60 4.01
CA ASN A 77 -15.44 8.78 5.23
C ASN A 77 -14.28 9.13 6.20
N PHE A 78 -13.57 10.22 5.95
CA PHE A 78 -12.55 10.73 6.87
C PHE A 78 -13.17 11.66 7.91
N HIS A 79 -12.99 11.33 9.18
CA HIS A 79 -13.52 12.09 10.31
C HIS A 79 -12.40 12.73 11.12
N GLY A 80 -12.55 14.00 11.48
CA GLY A 80 -11.58 14.73 12.30
C GLY A 80 -10.67 15.67 11.50
N ASN A 81 -9.50 15.97 12.05
CA ASN A 81 -8.58 16.96 11.51
C ASN A 81 -7.77 16.39 10.34
N ARG A 82 -7.77 17.10 9.21
CA ARG A 82 -7.00 16.72 8.02
C ARG A 82 -5.53 17.18 8.05
N LYS A 83 -5.10 17.86 9.11
CA LYS A 83 -3.74 18.33 9.29
C LYS A 83 -3.09 17.56 10.45
N LEU A 84 -2.02 16.85 10.17
CA LEU A 84 -1.33 16.00 11.11
C LEU A 84 -0.34 16.83 11.97
N ASN A 85 -0.81 17.29 13.13
CA ASN A 85 0.00 18.05 14.07
C ASN A 85 0.93 17.12 14.88
N SER A 86 1.93 17.71 15.57
CA SER A 86 2.78 16.97 16.51
C SER A 86 1.96 16.44 17.69
N LYS A 87 2.29 15.23 18.16
CA LYS A 87 1.60 14.50 19.22
C LYS A 87 0.15 14.11 18.93
N PHE A 88 -0.26 14.18 17.67
CA PHE A 88 -1.55 13.68 17.20
C PHE A 88 -1.38 12.48 16.27
N ILE A 89 -2.35 11.57 16.30
CA ILE A 89 -2.39 10.35 15.50
C ILE A 89 -3.72 10.23 14.76
N SER A 90 -3.66 9.78 13.51
CA SER A 90 -4.81 9.35 12.72
C SER A 90 -4.83 7.83 12.66
N ILE A 91 -5.93 7.22 13.05
CA ILE A 91 -6.10 5.76 13.09
C ILE A 91 -7.17 5.30 12.12
N GLY A 92 -7.10 4.03 11.70
CA GLY A 92 -8.14 3.47 10.84
C GLY A 92 -9.42 3.12 11.62
N LYS A 93 -10.52 3.09 10.91
CA LYS A 93 -11.86 2.83 11.45
C LYS A 93 -11.96 1.47 12.16
N GLU A 94 -11.39 0.43 11.57
CA GLU A 94 -11.39 -0.91 12.17
C GLU A 94 -10.59 -0.96 13.47
N LEU A 95 -9.45 -0.24 13.52
CA LEU A 95 -8.67 -0.12 14.75
C LEU A 95 -9.45 0.63 15.84
N SER A 96 -10.09 1.76 15.47
CA SER A 96 -10.95 2.52 16.37
C SER A 96 -12.08 1.66 16.94
N PHE A 97 -12.75 0.90 16.10
CA PHE A 97 -13.86 0.03 16.50
C PHE A 97 -13.39 -1.12 17.41
N ASN A 98 -12.35 -1.84 17.02
CA ASN A 98 -11.87 -3.02 17.75
C ASN A 98 -11.30 -2.70 19.14
N PHE A 99 -10.79 -1.48 19.34
CA PHE A 99 -10.18 -1.04 20.61
C PHE A 99 -11.01 0.00 21.36
N ASP A 100 -12.23 0.29 20.91
CA ASP A 100 -13.09 1.36 21.44
C ASP A 100 -12.33 2.68 21.66
N ILE A 101 -11.60 3.09 20.62
CA ILE A 101 -10.82 4.34 20.61
C ILE A 101 -11.58 5.39 19.83
N LYS A 102 -11.79 6.56 20.44
CA LYS A 102 -12.51 7.70 19.86
C LYS A 102 -11.58 8.88 19.61
N ILE A 103 -12.02 9.83 18.79
CA ILE A 103 -11.33 11.10 18.61
C ILE A 103 -11.28 11.81 19.97
N GLY A 104 -10.09 12.28 20.35
CA GLY A 104 -9.77 12.88 21.66
C GLY A 104 -9.14 11.93 22.66
N ASP A 105 -9.20 10.62 22.45
CA ASP A 105 -8.58 9.64 23.34
C ASP A 105 -7.04 9.68 23.23
N LYS A 106 -6.39 9.32 24.34
CA LYS A 106 -4.93 9.17 24.42
C LYS A 106 -4.56 7.73 24.20
N VAL A 107 -3.61 7.49 23.31
CA VAL A 107 -3.02 6.17 23.05
C VAL A 107 -1.52 6.23 23.25
N LEU A 108 -0.94 5.15 23.74
CA LEU A 108 0.50 5.02 23.90
C LEU A 108 1.06 4.25 22.72
N ILE A 109 2.08 4.78 22.07
CA ILE A 109 2.81 4.10 21.00
C ILE A 109 4.22 3.77 21.49
N MET A 110 4.60 2.52 21.35
CA MET A 110 5.91 1.99 21.71
C MET A 110 6.68 1.63 20.44
N SER A 111 7.92 2.11 20.34
CA SER A 111 8.90 1.67 19.34
C SER A 111 9.74 0.53 19.91
N PRO A 112 9.84 -0.62 19.21
CA PRO A 112 10.75 -1.70 19.64
C PRO A 112 12.22 -1.33 19.44
N SER A 113 12.55 -0.43 18.52
CA SER A 113 13.88 0.16 18.41
C SER A 113 14.07 1.20 19.52
N GLY A 114 14.58 0.75 20.65
CA GLY A 114 14.75 1.58 21.82
C GLY A 114 16.07 2.32 21.86
N ILE A 115 16.25 3.07 22.93
CA ILE A 115 17.52 3.71 23.26
C ILE A 115 18.48 2.61 23.75
N GLN A 116 19.65 2.49 23.12
CA GLN A 116 20.71 1.63 23.63
C GLN A 116 21.22 2.16 24.97
N THR A 117 21.05 1.36 26.01
CA THR A 117 21.57 1.65 27.36
C THR A 117 22.59 0.58 27.77
N ILE A 118 23.31 0.83 28.84
CA ILE A 118 24.29 -0.10 29.42
C ILE A 118 23.62 -1.43 29.83
N ILE A 119 22.31 -1.42 30.09
CA ILE A 119 21.50 -2.59 30.52
C ILE A 119 20.71 -3.21 29.36
N GLY A 120 20.86 -2.72 28.11
CA GLY A 120 20.13 -3.21 26.93
C GLY A 120 19.29 -2.13 26.25
N ASN A 121 18.49 -2.53 25.28
CA ASN A 121 17.59 -1.63 24.55
C ASN A 121 16.31 -1.38 25.35
N LEU A 122 16.07 -0.12 25.74
CA LEU A 122 14.80 0.31 26.36
C LEU A 122 13.86 0.80 25.27
N PRO A 123 12.64 0.22 25.12
CA PRO A 123 11.65 0.68 24.16
C PRO A 123 11.29 2.16 24.40
N LYS A 124 11.30 2.93 23.34
CA LYS A 124 10.85 4.32 23.40
C LYS A 124 9.34 4.38 23.32
N GLN A 125 8.72 5.13 24.19
CA GLN A 125 7.26 5.25 24.29
C GLN A 125 6.84 6.71 24.21
N GLU A 126 5.76 6.98 23.50
CA GLU A 126 5.21 8.31 23.32
C GLU A 126 3.69 8.26 23.32
N THR A 127 3.07 9.22 24.00
CA THR A 127 1.61 9.34 24.03
C THR A 127 1.13 10.25 22.91
N TYR A 128 0.11 9.82 22.19
CA TYR A 128 -0.56 10.55 21.13
C TYR A 128 -2.03 10.73 21.43
N ILE A 129 -2.62 11.83 20.94
CA ILE A 129 -4.05 12.09 20.98
C ILE A 129 -4.63 11.71 19.62
N VAL A 130 -5.69 10.91 19.59
CA VAL A 130 -6.38 10.56 18.35
C VAL A 130 -7.13 11.79 17.83
N ASP A 131 -6.70 12.32 16.69
CA ASP A 131 -7.22 13.55 16.09
C ASP A 131 -8.15 13.30 14.91
N SER A 132 -8.01 12.10 14.31
CA SER A 132 -8.84 11.71 13.17
C SER A 132 -8.92 10.20 12.99
N ILE A 133 -10.00 9.78 12.31
CA ILE A 133 -10.28 8.39 11.95
C ILE A 133 -10.49 8.34 10.44
N PHE A 134 -9.74 7.47 9.75
CA PHE A 134 -9.89 7.24 8.32
C PHE A 134 -10.57 5.89 8.03
N ASP A 135 -11.22 5.81 6.87
CA ASP A 135 -11.82 4.58 6.34
C ASP A 135 -11.34 4.38 4.89
N SER A 136 -10.48 3.40 4.67
CA SER A 136 -10.00 3.03 3.35
C SER A 136 -10.95 2.05 2.63
N GLY A 137 -11.88 1.46 3.37
CA GLY A 137 -12.70 0.35 2.93
C GLY A 137 -11.91 -0.96 2.74
N LEU A 138 -10.72 -1.07 3.35
CA LEU A 138 -9.89 -2.26 3.43
C LEU A 138 -9.62 -2.54 4.92
N SER A 139 -10.32 -3.51 5.49
CA SER A 139 -10.23 -3.81 6.94
C SER A 139 -8.80 -4.06 7.40
N ASP A 140 -8.00 -4.80 6.61
CA ASP A 140 -6.60 -5.08 6.95
C ASP A 140 -5.74 -3.79 7.00
N PHE A 141 -6.00 -2.84 6.11
CA PHE A 141 -5.30 -1.56 6.11
C PHE A 141 -5.71 -0.73 7.32
N ASP A 142 -7.01 -0.64 7.57
CA ASP A 142 -7.58 0.17 8.66
C ASP A 142 -7.27 -0.39 10.05
N GLN A 143 -6.95 -1.69 10.16
CA GLN A 143 -6.53 -2.32 11.42
C GLN A 143 -5.04 -2.16 11.72
N ASN A 144 -4.19 -2.06 10.70
CA ASN A 144 -2.75 -2.25 10.86
C ASN A 144 -1.93 -0.98 10.56
N ILE A 145 -2.56 0.10 10.08
CA ILE A 145 -1.87 1.34 9.72
C ILE A 145 -2.39 2.51 10.54
N ALA A 146 -1.47 3.38 10.95
CA ALA A 146 -1.78 4.68 11.53
C ALA A 146 -0.84 5.76 10.99
N PHE A 147 -1.27 7.01 11.05
CA PHE A 147 -0.51 8.15 10.56
C PHE A 147 -0.14 9.09 11.70
N ILE A 148 1.12 9.50 11.77
CA ILE A 148 1.63 10.49 12.72
C ILE A 148 2.49 11.53 11.99
N ASN A 149 2.79 12.65 12.68
CA ASN A 149 3.70 13.64 12.12
C ASN A 149 5.08 13.03 11.87
N ILE A 150 5.68 13.31 10.71
CA ILE A 150 6.96 12.72 10.30
C ILE A 150 8.08 13.00 11.28
N LYS A 151 8.08 14.18 11.93
CA LYS A 151 9.10 14.51 12.93
C LYS A 151 8.94 13.68 14.21
N ASP A 152 7.70 13.43 14.61
CA ASP A 152 7.40 12.58 15.77
C ASP A 152 7.77 11.14 15.50
N LEU A 153 7.49 10.65 14.28
CA LEU A 153 7.89 9.31 13.85
C LEU A 153 9.41 9.16 13.86
N GLU A 154 10.13 10.11 13.26
CA GLU A 154 11.59 10.10 13.22
C GLU A 154 12.19 10.12 14.63
N ASN A 155 11.62 10.91 15.54
CA ASN A 155 12.05 10.95 16.95
C ASN A 155 11.73 9.64 17.68
N LEU A 156 10.56 9.04 17.44
CA LEU A 156 10.13 7.81 18.11
C LEU A 156 10.99 6.60 17.70
N PHE A 157 11.36 6.52 16.42
CA PHE A 157 12.11 5.39 15.86
C PHE A 157 13.60 5.68 15.66
N ASP A 158 14.10 6.85 16.09
CA ASP A 158 15.48 7.30 15.87
C ASP A 158 15.92 7.23 14.39
N LEU A 159 15.07 7.73 13.52
CA LEU A 159 15.28 7.72 12.07
C LEU A 159 15.88 9.03 11.57
N ASP A 160 16.91 8.94 10.74
CA ASP A 160 17.50 10.12 10.11
C ASP A 160 16.58 10.66 9.00
N LYS A 161 16.52 11.99 8.90
CA LYS A 161 15.77 12.70 7.84
C LYS A 161 16.26 12.38 6.43
N SER A 162 17.53 12.02 6.27
CA SER A 162 18.10 11.61 4.97
C SER A 162 17.50 10.32 4.44
N LYS A 163 16.99 9.46 5.34
CA LYS A 163 16.37 8.17 5.00
C LYS A 163 14.87 8.23 4.66
N ARG A 164 14.33 9.44 4.47
CA ARG A 164 12.94 9.60 4.03
C ARG A 164 12.73 8.99 2.66
N PHE A 165 11.60 8.31 2.50
CA PHE A 165 11.15 7.76 1.24
C PHE A 165 10.54 8.85 0.38
N LEU A 166 10.73 8.77 -0.93
CA LEU A 166 9.96 9.55 -1.90
C LEU A 166 8.83 8.67 -2.45
N GLU A 167 7.63 9.02 -2.10
CA GLU A 167 6.41 8.40 -2.61
C GLU A 167 5.97 9.09 -3.88
N ILE A 168 5.77 8.31 -4.93
CA ILE A 168 5.40 8.77 -6.26
C ILE A 168 4.01 8.24 -6.60
N TYR A 169 3.09 9.17 -6.82
CA TYR A 169 1.75 8.89 -7.29
C TYR A 169 1.69 9.22 -8.79
N LEU A 170 1.58 8.20 -9.63
CA LEU A 170 1.59 8.32 -11.08
C LEU A 170 0.27 8.90 -11.59
N LYS A 171 0.32 9.58 -12.72
CA LYS A 171 -0.89 10.03 -13.44
C LYS A 171 -1.70 8.85 -13.97
N ASP A 172 -1.02 7.80 -14.43
CA ASP A 172 -1.62 6.55 -14.91
C ASP A 172 -0.99 5.36 -14.18
N PRO A 173 -1.65 4.85 -13.10
CA PRO A 173 -1.14 3.71 -12.34
C PRO A 173 -1.05 2.41 -13.12
N LYS A 174 -1.81 2.27 -14.22
CA LYS A 174 -1.82 1.06 -15.06
C LYS A 174 -0.51 0.89 -15.84
N LYS A 175 0.22 1.98 -16.09
CA LYS A 175 1.52 1.97 -16.78
C LYS A 175 2.70 1.83 -15.83
N ILE A 176 2.54 1.08 -14.74
CA ILE A 176 3.56 0.98 -13.69
C ILE A 176 4.89 0.43 -14.20
N ASP A 177 4.89 -0.56 -15.10
CA ASP A 177 6.11 -1.16 -15.64
C ASP A 177 6.91 -0.17 -16.50
N PHE A 178 6.22 0.64 -17.31
CA PHE A 178 6.84 1.72 -18.07
C PHE A 178 7.40 2.81 -17.13
N ALA A 179 6.61 3.22 -16.14
CA ALA A 179 7.03 4.19 -15.16
C ALA A 179 8.25 3.69 -14.36
N LYS A 180 8.29 2.40 -13.97
CA LYS A 180 9.42 1.79 -13.27
C LYS A 180 10.72 1.88 -14.07
N LYS A 181 10.68 1.64 -15.39
CA LYS A 181 11.86 1.79 -16.27
C LYS A 181 12.37 3.23 -16.26
N LYS A 182 11.49 4.20 -16.48
CA LYS A 182 11.86 5.62 -16.45
C LYS A 182 12.35 6.09 -15.08
N LEU A 183 11.72 5.64 -14.00
CA LEU A 183 12.18 5.96 -12.65
C LEU A 183 13.58 5.41 -12.38
N LYS A 184 13.93 4.23 -12.89
CA LYS A 184 15.31 3.69 -12.79
C LYS A 184 16.34 4.51 -13.53
N GLU A 185 15.97 5.17 -14.63
CA GLU A 185 16.85 6.09 -15.35
C GLU A 185 17.09 7.38 -14.55
N ILE A 186 16.04 7.91 -13.90
CA ILE A 186 16.10 9.12 -13.07
C ILE A 186 16.83 8.85 -11.74
N PHE A 187 16.51 7.71 -11.11
CA PHE A 187 17.00 7.27 -9.79
C PHE A 187 17.86 6.01 -9.93
N ASN A 188 19.04 6.16 -10.53
CA ASN A 188 19.93 5.04 -10.87
C ASN A 188 20.73 4.46 -9.68
N GLN A 189 20.80 5.20 -8.57
CA GLN A 189 21.52 4.81 -7.35
C GLN A 189 20.59 4.47 -6.19
N GLU A 190 19.29 4.62 -6.39
CA GLU A 190 18.27 4.42 -5.38
C GLU A 190 17.45 3.14 -5.66
N TYR A 191 16.85 2.60 -4.61
CA TYR A 191 15.96 1.46 -4.70
C TYR A 191 14.55 1.90 -5.02
N ILE A 192 13.96 1.32 -6.06
CA ILE A 192 12.61 1.63 -6.50
C ILE A 192 11.74 0.41 -6.28
N TYR A 193 10.74 0.57 -5.43
CA TYR A 193 9.71 -0.41 -5.18
C TYR A 193 8.40 0.10 -5.75
N THR A 194 7.74 -0.71 -6.54
CA THR A 194 6.39 -0.41 -7.03
C THR A 194 5.34 -1.14 -6.17
N TRP A 195 4.10 -0.69 -6.23
CA TRP A 195 3.01 -1.37 -5.56
C TRP A 195 2.87 -2.85 -5.98
N SER A 196 3.22 -3.18 -7.23
CA SER A 196 3.25 -4.56 -7.71
C SER A 196 4.40 -5.37 -7.12
N ASP A 197 5.56 -4.76 -6.86
CA ASP A 197 6.67 -5.44 -6.17
C ASP A 197 6.33 -5.73 -4.71
N LEU A 198 5.70 -4.78 -4.03
CA LEU A 198 5.29 -4.93 -2.62
C LEU A 198 4.19 -5.97 -2.42
N ASN A 199 3.38 -6.22 -3.46
CA ASN A 199 2.29 -7.20 -3.44
C ASN A 199 2.54 -8.37 -4.40
N LYS A 200 3.79 -8.74 -4.62
CA LYS A 200 4.19 -9.76 -5.60
C LYS A 200 3.49 -11.11 -5.41
N SER A 201 3.31 -11.55 -4.18
CA SER A 201 2.60 -12.80 -3.86
C SER A 201 1.15 -12.76 -4.33
N LEU A 202 0.44 -11.65 -4.07
CA LEU A 202 -0.93 -11.46 -4.53
C LEU A 202 -1.03 -11.49 -6.06
N PHE A 203 -0.12 -10.79 -6.75
CA PHE A 203 -0.10 -10.78 -8.22
C PHE A 203 0.26 -12.13 -8.82
N SER A 204 1.16 -12.87 -8.16
CA SER A 204 1.49 -14.24 -8.57
C SER A 204 0.28 -15.16 -8.42
N ALA A 205 -0.45 -15.08 -7.32
CA ALA A 205 -1.68 -15.85 -7.11
C ALA A 205 -2.75 -15.52 -8.16
N LEU A 206 -3.03 -14.24 -8.43
CA LEU A 206 -3.99 -13.81 -9.45
C LEU A 206 -3.58 -14.26 -10.86
N LYS A 207 -2.28 -14.29 -11.18
CA LYS A 207 -1.78 -14.80 -12.46
C LYS A 207 -2.00 -16.30 -12.60
N VAL A 208 -1.77 -17.06 -11.53
CA VAL A 208 -2.04 -18.51 -11.51
C VAL A 208 -3.53 -18.77 -11.68
N GLU A 209 -4.38 -18.07 -10.92
CA GLU A 209 -5.85 -18.19 -11.05
C GLU A 209 -6.31 -17.95 -12.48
N ARG A 210 -5.87 -16.87 -13.11
CA ARG A 210 -6.22 -16.57 -14.51
C ARG A 210 -5.75 -17.66 -15.48
N ASN A 211 -4.54 -18.21 -15.30
CA ASN A 211 -4.03 -19.27 -16.14
C ASN A 211 -4.83 -20.56 -15.97
N VAL A 212 -5.19 -20.92 -14.74
CA VAL A 212 -6.04 -22.09 -14.46
C VAL A 212 -7.42 -21.92 -15.09
N MET A 213 -8.05 -20.76 -14.94
CA MET A 213 -9.33 -20.46 -15.57
C MET A 213 -9.26 -20.59 -17.10
N PHE A 214 -8.18 -20.09 -17.72
CA PHE A 214 -7.97 -20.22 -19.16
C PHE A 214 -7.83 -21.69 -19.60
N ILE A 215 -7.09 -22.50 -18.84
CA ILE A 215 -6.91 -23.94 -19.14
C ILE A 215 -8.25 -24.66 -19.03
N ILE A 216 -9.02 -24.41 -17.96
CA ILE A 216 -10.34 -25.02 -17.77
C ILE A 216 -11.29 -24.64 -18.92
N LEU A 217 -11.34 -23.36 -19.27
CA LEU A 217 -12.19 -22.89 -20.39
C LEU A 217 -11.79 -23.55 -21.69
N THR A 218 -10.50 -23.66 -21.99
CA THR A 218 -9.97 -24.32 -23.18
C THR A 218 -10.38 -25.80 -23.20
N LEU A 219 -10.27 -26.50 -22.06
CA LEU A 219 -10.68 -27.90 -21.97
C LEU A 219 -12.17 -28.09 -22.23
N ILE A 220 -13.03 -27.22 -21.68
CA ILE A 220 -14.49 -27.26 -21.94
C ILE A 220 -14.78 -27.08 -23.42
N ILE A 221 -14.11 -26.14 -24.09
CA ILE A 221 -14.28 -25.89 -25.52
C ILE A 221 -13.87 -27.14 -26.34
N ILE A 222 -12.75 -27.78 -25.99
CA ILE A 222 -12.29 -29.00 -26.67
C ILE A 222 -13.30 -30.13 -26.50
N VAL A 223 -13.81 -30.36 -25.29
CA VAL A 223 -14.82 -31.38 -25.03
C VAL A 223 -16.11 -31.12 -25.83
N ALA A 224 -16.55 -29.86 -25.85
CA ALA A 224 -17.72 -29.47 -26.64
C ALA A 224 -17.50 -29.69 -28.14
N ALA A 225 -16.33 -29.37 -28.68
CA ALA A 225 -15.98 -29.61 -30.07
C ALA A 225 -16.00 -31.12 -30.43
N PHE A 226 -15.44 -31.97 -29.56
CA PHE A 226 -15.51 -33.43 -29.79
C PHE A 226 -16.94 -33.97 -29.75
N ASN A 227 -17.80 -33.48 -28.88
CA ASN A 227 -19.20 -33.87 -28.82
C ASN A 227 -19.93 -33.48 -30.12
N ILE A 228 -19.69 -32.28 -30.65
CA ILE A 228 -20.27 -31.82 -31.92
C ILE A 228 -19.78 -32.69 -33.09
N ILE A 229 -18.46 -32.94 -33.19
CA ILE A 229 -17.89 -33.77 -34.25
C ILE A 229 -18.44 -35.18 -34.19
N SER A 230 -18.55 -35.79 -33.02
CA SER A 230 -19.13 -37.12 -32.83
C SER A 230 -20.59 -37.18 -33.27
N GLY A 231 -21.38 -36.18 -32.85
CA GLY A 231 -22.79 -36.07 -33.27
C GLY A 231 -22.96 -35.91 -34.76
N LEU A 232 -22.18 -35.05 -35.41
CA LEU A 232 -22.19 -34.86 -36.85
C LEU A 232 -21.76 -36.13 -37.60
N THR A 233 -20.73 -36.82 -37.12
CA THR A 233 -20.26 -38.08 -37.73
C THR A 233 -21.33 -39.16 -37.73
N ILE A 234 -22.04 -39.32 -36.61
CA ILE A 234 -23.16 -40.26 -36.49
C ILE A 234 -24.31 -39.89 -37.46
N LEU A 235 -24.64 -38.60 -37.53
CA LEU A 235 -25.71 -38.08 -38.37
C LEU A 235 -25.40 -38.31 -39.87
N VAL A 236 -24.16 -38.02 -40.30
CA VAL A 236 -23.70 -38.26 -41.68
C VAL A 236 -23.72 -39.75 -42.01
N LYS A 237 -23.24 -40.62 -41.09
CA LYS A 237 -23.21 -42.08 -41.29
C LYS A 237 -24.63 -42.66 -41.44
N ASN A 238 -25.59 -42.17 -40.67
CA ASN A 238 -27.00 -42.60 -40.80
C ASN A 238 -27.62 -42.14 -42.12
N LYS A 239 -27.35 -40.89 -42.54
CA LYS A 239 -27.86 -40.33 -43.79
C LYS A 239 -27.31 -41.08 -45.06
N THR A 240 -26.02 -41.39 -45.07
CA THR A 240 -25.36 -42.16 -46.14
C THR A 240 -25.95 -43.55 -46.23
N ARG A 241 -26.41 -44.17 -45.15
CA ARG A 241 -27.04 -45.51 -45.17
C ARG A 241 -28.48 -45.47 -45.65
N GLU A 242 -29.17 -44.35 -45.59
CA GLU A 242 -30.53 -44.16 -46.14
C GLU A 242 -30.54 -43.86 -47.66
N ILE A 243 -29.41 -43.40 -48.23
CA ILE A 243 -29.27 -43.00 -49.64
C ILE A 243 -28.66 -44.13 -50.46
N ALA A 244 -28.01 -45.14 -49.88
CA ALA A 244 -27.48 -46.31 -50.54
C ALA A 244 -28.46 -47.46 -50.54
#